data_969fc1b38ed75f2a131cc69b851014fd
#
_entry.id   969fc1b38ed75f2a131cc69b851014fd
#
_cell.length_a   1.000
_cell.length_b   1.000
_cell.length_c   1.000
_cell.angle_alpha   90.00
_cell.angle_beta   90.00
_cell.angle_gamma   90.00
#
_symmetry.space_group_name_H-M   'P 1'
#
loop_
_entity.id
_entity.type
_entity.pdbx_description
1 polymer ?
#
loop_
_entity_poly.entity_id
_entity_poly.type
_entity_poly.pdbx_seq_one_letter_code
_entity_poly.pdbx_strand_id
1 'polypeptide(L)'
;MRIRKHIFQSSRNFDGLSDDYKKNIAHLKALNPSWSYRFFNDEEVLAYIRANVSPEEWALVQQINPKYGVVLADIFRYLVISNEGGIYLDIKSTAKRPLDEIIPADAQYLISQWPNKLGQRFRGFGLHPEL
;
A
#
# COMPACT_ATOMS: atom_id res chain seq x y z
N MET A 1 -2.71 -13.76 -14.86
CA MET A 1 -1.43 -13.38 -14.19
C MET A 1 -1.67 -13.43 -12.69
N ARG A 2 -0.85 -14.13 -11.96
CA ARG A 2 -1.00 -14.25 -10.50
C ARG A 2 -0.42 -13.02 -9.80
N ILE A 3 -0.93 -12.71 -8.59
CA ILE A 3 -0.33 -11.67 -7.74
C ILE A 3 1.09 -12.08 -7.39
N ARG A 4 2.06 -11.21 -7.66
CA ARG A 4 3.47 -11.45 -7.31
C ARG A 4 3.66 -11.34 -5.80
N LYS A 5 4.59 -12.13 -5.26
CA LYS A 5 4.87 -12.15 -3.81
C LYS A 5 5.76 -10.98 -3.37
N HIS A 6 5.23 -9.77 -3.50
CA HIS A 6 5.85 -8.53 -3.07
C HIS A 6 4.93 -7.78 -2.11
N ILE A 7 5.46 -7.29 -1.01
CA ILE A 7 4.77 -6.41 -0.06
C ILE A 7 5.43 -5.04 -0.10
N PHE A 8 4.65 -4.01 -0.34
CA PHE A 8 5.09 -2.62 -0.35
C PHE A 8 4.38 -1.85 0.76
N GLN A 9 5.16 -1.09 1.52
CA GLN A 9 4.65 -0.09 2.46
C GLN A 9 5.45 1.20 2.29
N SER A 10 4.84 2.33 2.61
CA SER A 10 5.52 3.62 2.62
C SER A 10 5.15 4.43 3.85
N SER A 11 6.07 5.25 4.30
CA SER A 11 5.87 6.25 5.34
C SER A 11 6.96 7.30 5.22
N ARG A 12 6.84 8.38 5.99
CA ARG A 12 7.78 9.52 5.93
C ARG A 12 9.24 9.08 6.03
N ASN A 13 9.59 8.29 7.03
CA ASN A 13 10.89 7.60 7.15
C ASN A 13 10.76 6.40 8.10
N PHE A 14 11.66 5.43 7.96
CA PHE A 14 11.63 4.21 8.78
C PHE A 14 12.01 4.48 10.23
N ASP A 15 13.05 5.28 10.47
CA ASP A 15 13.58 5.52 11.82
C ASP A 15 12.58 6.29 12.69
N GLY A 16 11.76 7.14 12.08
CA GLY A 16 10.70 7.89 12.76
C GLY A 16 9.41 7.10 13.02
N LEU A 17 9.33 5.83 12.59
CA LEU A 17 8.19 4.98 12.90
C LEU A 17 8.13 4.66 14.40
N SER A 18 6.92 4.57 14.94
CA SER A 18 6.71 4.07 16.30
C SER A 18 7.16 2.61 16.42
N ASP A 19 7.48 2.19 17.63
CA ASP A 19 7.87 0.80 17.92
C ASP A 19 6.77 -0.19 17.49
N ASP A 20 5.52 0.18 17.64
CA ASP A 20 4.39 -0.66 17.22
C ASP A 20 4.35 -0.89 15.71
N TYR A 21 4.65 0.13 14.91
CA TYR A 21 4.74 -0.03 13.46
C TYR A 21 5.95 -0.86 13.05
N LYS A 22 7.10 -0.68 13.71
CA LYS A 22 8.29 -1.51 13.48
C LYS A 22 8.04 -2.98 13.82
N LYS A 23 7.36 -3.25 14.95
CA LYS A 23 6.93 -4.59 15.34
C LYS A 23 5.96 -5.19 14.32
N ASN A 24 5.02 -4.40 13.81
CA ASN A 24 4.09 -4.85 12.79
C ASN A 24 4.81 -5.22 11.48
N ILE A 25 5.78 -4.43 11.05
CA ILE A 25 6.62 -4.76 9.88
C ILE A 25 7.36 -6.07 10.10
N ALA A 26 8.00 -6.24 11.27
CA ALA A 26 8.68 -7.50 11.61
C ALA A 26 7.71 -8.70 11.63
N HIS A 27 6.50 -8.51 12.15
CA HIS A 27 5.44 -9.51 12.13
C HIS A 27 5.02 -9.89 10.70
N LEU A 28 4.77 -8.91 9.84
CA LEU A 28 4.42 -9.15 8.44
C LEU A 28 5.51 -9.94 7.69
N LYS A 29 6.77 -9.61 7.92
CA LYS A 29 7.90 -10.32 7.30
C LYS A 29 8.03 -11.74 7.82
N ALA A 30 7.91 -11.94 9.14
CA ALA A 30 7.98 -13.27 9.75
C ALA A 30 6.82 -14.18 9.32
N LEU A 31 5.63 -13.60 9.16
CA LEU A 31 4.42 -14.32 8.73
C LEU A 31 4.49 -14.73 7.25
N ASN A 32 5.26 -14.01 6.45
CA ASN A 32 5.31 -14.16 5.00
C ASN A 32 6.76 -14.35 4.49
N PRO A 33 7.49 -15.39 4.93
CA PRO A 33 8.92 -15.55 4.60
C PRO A 33 9.20 -15.76 3.11
N SER A 34 8.20 -16.19 2.33
CA SER A 34 8.32 -16.37 0.88
C SER A 34 7.99 -15.09 0.08
N TRP A 35 7.62 -14.00 0.76
CA TRP A 35 7.32 -12.72 0.16
C TRP A 35 8.49 -11.76 0.33
N SER A 36 8.85 -11.02 -0.72
CA SER A 36 9.77 -9.90 -0.58
C SER A 36 9.05 -8.71 0.07
N TYR A 37 9.74 -8.00 0.92
CA TYR A 37 9.22 -6.80 1.58
C TYR A 37 10.08 -5.59 1.23
N ARG A 38 9.45 -4.50 0.83
CA ARG A 38 10.11 -3.22 0.55
C ARG A 38 9.38 -2.07 1.24
N PHE A 39 10.13 -1.30 1.99
CA PHE A 39 9.70 -0.04 2.59
C PHE A 39 10.23 1.13 1.75
N PHE A 40 9.39 2.14 1.55
CA PHE A 40 9.76 3.36 0.83
C PHE A 40 9.55 4.57 1.74
N ASN A 41 10.60 5.37 1.94
CA ASN A 41 10.47 6.67 2.56
C ASN A 41 9.97 7.71 1.54
N ASP A 42 9.69 8.94 1.99
CA ASP A 42 9.16 9.99 1.12
C ASP A 42 10.08 10.32 -0.07
N GLU A 43 11.39 10.30 0.14
CA GLU A 43 12.37 10.56 -0.95
C GLU A 43 12.35 9.43 -1.98
N GLU A 44 12.29 8.19 -1.53
CA GLU A 44 12.22 7.00 -2.38
C GLU A 44 10.90 6.94 -3.15
N VAL A 45 9.79 7.35 -2.52
CA VAL A 45 8.48 7.49 -3.17
C VAL A 45 8.56 8.50 -4.33
N LEU A 46 9.11 9.69 -4.08
CA LEU A 46 9.28 10.72 -5.12
C LEU A 46 10.21 10.24 -6.24
N ALA A 47 11.32 9.60 -5.89
CA ALA A 47 12.27 9.08 -6.87
C ALA A 47 11.61 8.00 -7.76
N TYR A 48 10.81 7.12 -7.16
CA TYR A 48 10.06 6.10 -7.90
C TYR A 48 9.04 6.71 -8.86
N ILE A 49 8.27 7.68 -8.40
CA ILE A 49 7.29 8.39 -9.25
C ILE A 49 8.03 9.04 -10.42
N ARG A 50 9.08 9.82 -10.15
CA ARG A 50 9.86 10.51 -11.19
C ARG A 50 10.41 9.55 -12.26
N ALA A 51 10.87 8.37 -11.85
CA ALA A 51 11.44 7.36 -12.75
C ALA A 51 10.39 6.64 -13.61
N ASN A 52 9.10 6.70 -13.23
CA ASN A 52 8.03 5.89 -13.84
C ASN A 52 6.88 6.70 -14.44
N VAL A 53 7.02 8.01 -14.57
CA VAL A 53 6.05 8.90 -15.22
C VAL A 53 6.72 9.68 -16.34
N SER A 54 5.92 10.23 -17.26
CA SER A 54 6.44 11.09 -18.32
C SER A 54 6.92 12.44 -17.77
N PRO A 55 7.76 13.21 -18.51
CA PRO A 55 8.15 14.56 -18.11
C PRO A 55 6.96 15.49 -17.86
N GLU A 56 5.90 15.37 -18.66
CA GLU A 56 4.67 16.14 -18.51
C GLU A 56 3.91 15.78 -17.22
N GLU A 57 3.78 14.48 -16.95
CA GLU A 57 3.19 13.98 -15.70
C GLU A 57 4.01 14.39 -14.49
N TRP A 58 5.34 14.34 -14.58
CA TRP A 58 6.22 14.80 -13.52
C TRP A 58 6.04 16.29 -13.22
N ALA A 59 5.89 17.11 -14.25
CA ALA A 59 5.61 18.53 -14.07
C ALA A 59 4.30 18.77 -13.29
N LEU A 60 3.27 17.93 -13.51
CA LEU A 60 2.03 17.98 -12.74
C LEU A 60 2.23 17.53 -11.30
N VAL A 61 2.98 16.46 -11.08
CA VAL A 61 3.30 15.98 -9.71
C VAL A 61 4.01 17.06 -8.89
N GLN A 62 4.92 17.81 -9.49
CA GLN A 62 5.64 18.91 -8.84
C GLN A 62 4.74 20.08 -8.42
N GLN A 63 3.54 20.21 -9.00
CA GLN A 63 2.55 21.21 -8.60
C GLN A 63 1.74 20.82 -7.36
N ILE A 64 1.82 19.54 -6.93
CA ILE A 64 1.13 19.08 -5.73
C ILE A 64 1.76 19.75 -4.51
N ASN A 65 0.91 20.36 -3.66
CA ASN A 65 1.39 20.98 -2.43
C ASN A 65 2.04 19.91 -1.52
N PRO A 66 3.29 20.13 -1.06
CA PRO A 66 4.00 19.19 -0.18
C PRO A 66 3.26 18.83 1.11
N LYS A 67 2.32 19.67 1.55
CA LYS A 67 1.46 19.38 2.70
C LYS A 67 0.54 18.17 2.46
N TYR A 68 0.27 17.83 1.22
CA TYR A 68 -0.58 16.69 0.82
C TYR A 68 0.24 15.45 0.46
N GLY A 69 1.12 15.02 1.36
CA GLY A 69 1.93 13.82 1.17
C GLY A 69 1.12 12.54 0.90
N VAL A 70 -0.14 12.50 1.37
CA VAL A 70 -1.08 11.39 1.09
C VAL A 70 -1.32 11.24 -0.42
N VAL A 71 -1.40 12.34 -1.17
CA VAL A 71 -1.61 12.30 -2.63
C VAL A 71 -0.43 11.62 -3.33
N LEU A 72 0.80 11.93 -2.92
CA LEU A 72 2.00 11.28 -3.46
C LEU A 72 2.04 9.79 -3.12
N ALA A 73 1.64 9.41 -1.92
CA ALA A 73 1.52 8.01 -1.52
C ALA A 73 0.47 7.26 -2.35
N ASP A 74 -0.64 7.90 -2.69
CA ASP A 74 -1.67 7.31 -3.55
C ASP A 74 -1.18 7.12 -4.99
N ILE A 75 -0.50 8.10 -5.57
CA ILE A 75 0.13 7.97 -6.89
C ILE A 75 1.16 6.83 -6.89
N PHE A 76 2.03 6.79 -5.89
CA PHE A 76 3.04 5.75 -5.74
C PHE A 76 2.42 4.36 -5.64
N ARG A 77 1.38 4.19 -4.83
CA ARG A 77 0.66 2.93 -4.64
C ARG A 77 0.18 2.35 -5.96
N TYR A 78 -0.44 3.16 -6.80
CA TYR A 78 -0.92 2.72 -8.12
C TYR A 78 0.24 2.39 -9.07
N LEU A 79 1.29 3.22 -9.09
CA LEU A 79 2.43 2.99 -9.96
C LEU A 79 3.19 1.71 -9.59
N VAL A 80 3.51 1.51 -8.32
CA VAL A 80 4.30 0.34 -7.90
C VAL A 80 3.54 -0.96 -8.14
N ILE A 81 2.24 -0.99 -7.87
CA ILE A 81 1.42 -2.19 -8.12
C ILE A 81 1.25 -2.43 -9.62
N SER A 82 1.05 -1.38 -10.41
CA SER A 82 0.95 -1.50 -11.86
C SER A 82 2.23 -2.03 -12.50
N ASN A 83 3.38 -1.55 -12.04
CA ASN A 83 4.67 -1.88 -12.65
C ASN A 83 5.25 -3.20 -12.13
N GLU A 84 5.18 -3.43 -10.84
CA GLU A 84 5.88 -4.55 -10.18
C GLU A 84 4.93 -5.68 -9.77
N GLY A 85 3.63 -5.41 -9.69
CA GLY A 85 2.66 -6.33 -9.09
C GLY A 85 2.84 -6.45 -7.59
N GLY A 86 2.21 -7.44 -6.96
CA GLY A 86 2.28 -7.62 -5.51
C GLY A 86 1.15 -6.92 -4.77
N ILE A 87 1.37 -6.60 -3.51
CA ILE A 87 0.37 -5.91 -2.67
C ILE A 87 0.97 -4.66 -2.03
N TYR A 88 0.14 -3.64 -1.91
CA TYR A 88 0.44 -2.46 -1.11
C TYR A 88 -0.41 -2.48 0.17
N LEU A 89 0.24 -2.27 1.30
CA LEU A 89 -0.42 -2.16 2.60
C LEU A 89 -0.06 -0.81 3.23
N ASP A 90 -1.05 -0.10 3.72
CA ASP A 90 -0.79 1.09 4.54
C ASP A 90 0.03 0.71 5.76
N ILE A 91 0.85 1.64 6.27
CA ILE A 91 1.75 1.36 7.41
C ILE A 91 1.02 0.88 8.67
N LYS A 92 -0.26 1.21 8.79
CA LYS A 92 -1.13 0.77 9.89
C LYS A 92 -1.75 -0.62 9.67
N SER A 93 -1.63 -1.16 8.45
CA SER A 93 -2.22 -2.45 8.10
C SER A 93 -1.39 -3.60 8.64
N THR A 94 -2.06 -4.68 9.00
CA THR A 94 -1.44 -5.93 9.42
C THR A 94 -2.13 -7.12 8.79
N ALA A 95 -1.49 -8.27 8.82
CA ALA A 95 -2.09 -9.54 8.46
C ALA A 95 -2.17 -10.44 9.70
N LYS A 96 -3.31 -11.11 9.88
CA LYS A 96 -3.51 -12.08 10.98
C LYS A 96 -3.09 -13.50 10.60
N ARG A 97 -2.98 -13.77 9.32
CA ARG A 97 -2.58 -15.07 8.74
C ARG A 97 -1.61 -14.84 7.58
N PRO A 98 -0.83 -15.86 7.20
CA PRO A 98 0.01 -15.78 6.02
C PRO A 98 -0.77 -15.33 4.78
N LEU A 99 -0.19 -14.47 3.97
CA LEU A 99 -0.82 -13.98 2.73
C LEU A 99 -1.11 -15.14 1.75
N ASP A 100 -0.27 -16.16 1.74
CA ASP A 100 -0.48 -17.35 0.92
C ASP A 100 -1.75 -18.14 1.30
N GLU A 101 -2.26 -17.96 2.52
CA GLU A 101 -3.52 -18.56 2.96
C GLU A 101 -4.73 -17.67 2.68
N ILE A 102 -4.51 -16.34 2.60
CA ILE A 102 -5.57 -15.34 2.41
C ILE A 102 -5.85 -15.12 0.93
N ILE A 103 -4.78 -15.11 0.11
CA ILE A 103 -4.87 -14.79 -1.31
C ILE A 103 -5.06 -16.09 -2.10
N PRO A 104 -6.19 -16.25 -2.82
CA PRO A 104 -6.38 -17.40 -3.69
C PRO A 104 -5.24 -17.52 -4.70
N ALA A 105 -4.81 -18.75 -4.97
CA ALA A 105 -3.66 -19.03 -5.85
C ALA A 105 -3.83 -18.52 -7.29
N ASP A 106 -5.06 -18.37 -7.73
CA ASP A 106 -5.45 -17.88 -9.07
C ASP A 106 -5.85 -16.40 -9.08
N ALA A 107 -5.82 -15.72 -7.92
CA ALA A 107 -6.19 -14.32 -7.83
C ALA A 107 -5.29 -13.45 -8.71
N GLN A 108 -5.93 -12.58 -9.49
CA GLN A 108 -5.26 -11.57 -10.31
C GLN A 108 -5.40 -10.18 -9.74
N TYR A 109 -6.46 -9.97 -8.96
CA TYR A 109 -6.78 -8.70 -8.33
C TYR A 109 -7.49 -8.95 -7.00
N LEU A 110 -7.13 -8.20 -5.97
CA LEU A 110 -7.71 -8.29 -4.64
C LEU A 110 -7.98 -6.90 -4.08
N ILE A 111 -9.19 -6.70 -3.59
CA ILE A 111 -9.56 -5.48 -2.87
C ILE A 111 -10.01 -5.85 -1.47
N SER A 112 -9.54 -5.11 -0.47
CA SER A 112 -10.05 -5.20 0.89
C SER A 112 -11.26 -4.30 1.06
N GLN A 113 -12.31 -4.84 1.67
CA GLN A 113 -13.52 -4.08 1.97
C GLN A 113 -13.57 -3.73 3.47
N TRP A 114 -13.99 -2.53 3.76
CA TRP A 114 -14.28 -2.12 5.14
C TRP A 114 -15.47 -2.93 5.71
N PRO A 115 -15.44 -3.30 7.01
CA PRO A 115 -16.59 -3.88 7.68
C PRO A 115 -17.64 -2.80 7.96
N ASN A 116 -18.34 -2.37 6.91
CA ASN A 116 -19.22 -1.20 6.90
C ASN A 116 -20.71 -1.54 6.74
N LYS A 117 -21.07 -2.83 6.70
CA LYS A 117 -22.46 -3.28 6.63
C LYS A 117 -23.19 -3.04 7.95
N LEU A 118 -24.53 -3.16 7.92
CA LEU A 118 -25.35 -3.03 9.11
C LEU A 118 -24.89 -4.00 10.21
N GLY A 119 -24.68 -3.49 11.42
CA GLY A 119 -24.16 -4.26 12.56
C GLY A 119 -22.64 -4.40 12.61
N GLN A 120 -21.89 -3.93 11.61
CA GLN A 120 -20.44 -3.92 11.61
C GLN A 120 -19.87 -2.60 12.15
N ARG A 121 -18.56 -2.64 12.55
CA ARG A 121 -17.89 -1.53 13.23
C ARG A 121 -17.90 -0.20 12.45
N PHE A 122 -17.78 -0.25 11.13
CA PHE A 122 -17.71 0.94 10.27
C PHE A 122 -18.97 1.09 9.41
N ARG A 123 -20.14 0.83 10.01
CA ARG A 123 -21.43 0.96 9.33
C ARG A 123 -21.56 2.30 8.60
N GLY A 124 -21.91 2.23 7.31
CA GLY A 124 -22.10 3.40 6.46
C GLY A 124 -20.82 4.09 6.00
N PHE A 125 -19.65 3.68 6.51
CA PHE A 125 -18.38 4.28 6.12
C PHE A 125 -17.96 3.81 4.72
N GLY A 126 -17.73 4.74 3.82
CA GLY A 126 -17.35 4.42 2.42
C GLY A 126 -18.49 3.84 1.58
N LEU A 127 -19.73 3.82 2.08
CA LEU A 127 -20.89 3.44 1.27
C LEU A 127 -21.33 4.62 0.42
N HIS A 128 -21.46 4.39 -0.88
CA HIS A 128 -22.06 5.35 -1.80
C HIS A 128 -23.57 5.08 -1.91
N PRO A 129 -24.43 6.10 -1.78
CA PRO A 129 -25.90 5.88 -1.78
C PRO A 129 -26.43 5.37 -3.11
N GLU A 130 -25.66 5.48 -4.20
CA GLU A 130 -26.07 5.03 -5.54
C GLU A 130 -25.43 3.71 -5.98
N LEU A 131 -24.66 3.07 -5.08
CA LEU A 131 -24.07 1.74 -5.24
C LEU A 131 -24.68 0.78 -4.21
#